data_128d7d275ee89f05bf867dd4556da4b8
#
_entry.id   128d7d275ee89f05bf867dd4556da4b8
#
_cell.length_a   1.000
_cell.length_b   1.000
_cell.length_c   1.000
_cell.angle_alpha   90.00
_cell.angle_beta   90.00
_cell.angle_gamma   90.00
#
_symmetry.space_group_name_H-M   'P 1'
#
loop_
_entity.id
_entity.type
_entity.pdbx_description
1 polymer ?
#
loop_
_entity_poly.entity_id
_entity_poly.type
_entity_poly.pdbx_seq_one_letter_code
_entity_poly.pdbx_strand_id
1 'polypeptide(L)'
;MKTLRVLAMGAFLAFMPQEPEKPSADSFTIDINQVEDGIRTIEATPSRLVCPKKVTILIEEESKTIKSVDYVGGCNGNLKAIRALLVGQTVDYAIEKLSGIECGKRPTSCTDQLARILKKVYPKE
;
A
#
# COMPACT_ATOMS: atom_id res chain seq x y z
N MET A 1 -6.10 -3.03 -46.42
CA MET A 1 -6.96 -1.85 -46.36
C MET A 1 -7.83 -1.82 -45.13
N LYS A 2 -8.49 -2.92 -44.78
CA LYS A 2 -9.27 -3.00 -43.53
C LYS A 2 -8.42 -2.83 -42.27
N THR A 3 -7.19 -3.28 -42.32
CA THR A 3 -6.24 -3.17 -41.21
C THR A 3 -5.89 -1.72 -40.87
N LEU A 4 -5.76 -0.87 -41.89
CA LEU A 4 -5.43 0.55 -41.69
C LEU A 4 -6.55 1.30 -40.96
N ARG A 5 -7.81 0.95 -41.22
CA ARG A 5 -8.94 1.58 -40.54
C ARG A 5 -8.96 1.24 -39.03
N VAL A 6 -8.66 0.00 -38.71
CA VAL A 6 -8.61 -0.42 -37.30
C VAL A 6 -7.51 0.31 -36.56
N LEU A 7 -6.34 0.45 -37.19
CA LEU A 7 -5.21 1.19 -36.59
C LEU A 7 -5.55 2.66 -36.36
N ALA A 8 -6.24 3.28 -37.34
CA ALA A 8 -6.65 4.69 -37.21
C ALA A 8 -7.63 4.88 -36.05
N MET A 9 -8.56 3.96 -35.86
CA MET A 9 -9.50 4.02 -34.74
C MET A 9 -8.79 3.83 -33.40
N GLY A 10 -7.83 2.92 -33.31
CA GLY A 10 -7.03 2.71 -32.10
C GLY A 10 -6.23 3.95 -31.70
N ALA A 11 -5.60 4.59 -32.69
CA ALA A 11 -4.84 5.82 -32.45
C ALA A 11 -5.75 6.96 -31.98
N PHE A 12 -6.92 7.09 -32.52
CA PHE A 12 -7.90 8.11 -32.11
C PHE A 12 -8.32 7.91 -30.66
N LEU A 13 -8.62 6.69 -30.25
CA LEU A 13 -9.00 6.38 -28.86
C LEU A 13 -7.88 6.70 -27.87
N ALA A 14 -6.61 6.55 -28.27
CA ALA A 14 -5.46 6.85 -27.44
C ALA A 14 -5.35 8.33 -27.08
N PHE A 15 -5.93 9.20 -27.87
CA PHE A 15 -5.91 10.65 -27.64
C PHE A 15 -7.12 11.19 -26.87
N MET A 16 -8.04 10.33 -26.47
CA MET A 16 -9.20 10.79 -25.70
C MET A 16 -8.75 11.18 -24.29
N PRO A 17 -9.10 12.39 -23.83
CA PRO A 17 -8.75 12.81 -22.47
C PRO A 17 -9.46 11.93 -21.46
N GLN A 18 -8.72 11.54 -20.42
CA GLN A 18 -9.28 10.75 -19.33
C GLN A 18 -9.44 11.64 -18.09
N GLU A 19 -10.51 11.43 -17.36
CA GLU A 19 -10.71 12.14 -16.11
C GLU A 19 -9.73 11.59 -15.07
N PRO A 20 -9.18 12.45 -14.18
CA PRO A 20 -8.34 11.97 -13.10
C PRO A 20 -9.14 11.05 -12.17
N GLU A 21 -8.54 9.93 -11.82
CA GLU A 21 -9.17 8.97 -10.93
C GLU A 21 -9.33 9.56 -9.53
N LYS A 22 -10.48 9.30 -8.92
CA LYS A 22 -10.70 9.67 -7.54
C LYS A 22 -9.83 8.78 -6.64
N PRO A 23 -9.24 9.32 -5.56
CA PRO A 23 -8.49 8.48 -4.64
C PRO A 23 -9.38 7.41 -4.02
N SER A 24 -8.86 6.21 -3.93
CA SER A 24 -9.54 5.05 -3.34
C SER A 24 -8.61 4.36 -2.34
N ALA A 25 -9.14 3.36 -1.64
CA ALA A 25 -8.34 2.58 -0.72
C ALA A 25 -7.18 1.85 -1.41
N ASP A 26 -7.28 1.60 -2.71
CA ASP A 26 -6.23 0.92 -3.48
C ASP A 26 -5.29 1.89 -4.20
N SER A 27 -5.40 3.19 -3.95
CA SER A 27 -4.57 4.22 -4.58
C SER A 27 -3.22 4.41 -3.88
N PHE A 28 -2.72 3.41 -3.19
CA PHE A 28 -1.37 3.43 -2.62
C PHE A 28 -0.35 2.97 -3.67
N THR A 29 0.91 3.38 -3.49
CA THR A 29 2.01 2.92 -4.34
C THR A 29 3.11 2.32 -3.48
N ILE A 30 3.77 1.30 -4.03
CA ILE A 30 4.96 0.71 -3.38
C ILE A 30 6.17 1.26 -4.10
N ASP A 31 6.94 2.09 -3.40
CA ASP A 31 8.06 2.83 -3.97
C ASP A 31 9.37 2.04 -3.89
N ILE A 32 9.57 1.29 -2.80
CA ILE A 32 10.72 0.42 -2.59
C ILE A 32 10.22 -0.93 -2.07
N ASN A 33 10.73 -2.01 -2.64
CA ASN A 33 10.46 -3.37 -2.19
C ASN A 33 11.68 -4.22 -2.52
N GLN A 34 12.57 -4.39 -1.58
CA GLN A 34 13.82 -5.10 -1.79
C GLN A 34 14.24 -5.88 -0.56
N VAL A 35 14.98 -6.97 -0.76
CA VAL A 35 15.53 -7.78 0.32
C VAL A 35 17.05 -7.66 0.28
N GLU A 36 17.63 -7.36 1.44
CA GLU A 36 19.07 -7.28 1.62
C GLU A 36 19.43 -7.83 2.99
N ASP A 37 20.37 -8.75 3.05
CA ASP A 37 20.82 -9.39 4.31
C ASP A 37 19.67 -9.99 5.13
N GLY A 38 18.70 -10.59 4.44
CA GLY A 38 17.56 -11.24 5.08
C GLY A 38 16.48 -10.30 5.57
N ILE A 39 16.61 -9.01 5.32
CA ILE A 39 15.62 -7.99 5.70
C ILE A 39 14.96 -7.42 4.44
N ARG A 40 13.65 -7.47 4.41
CA ARG A 40 12.87 -6.82 3.36
C ARG A 40 12.55 -5.40 3.80
N THR A 41 12.87 -4.46 2.94
CA THR A 41 12.53 -3.05 3.12
C THR A 41 11.40 -2.70 2.17
N ILE A 42 10.29 -2.24 2.70
CA ILE A 42 9.16 -1.75 1.94
C ILE A 42 8.99 -0.28 2.27
N GLU A 43 9.00 0.57 1.25
CA GLU A 43 8.65 1.98 1.40
C GLU A 43 7.45 2.23 0.49
N ALA A 44 6.39 2.77 1.04
CA ALA A 44 5.14 2.95 0.31
C ALA A 44 4.51 4.30 0.60
N THR A 45 3.76 4.78 -0.36
CA THR A 45 2.96 6.00 -0.23
C THR A 45 1.51 5.56 -0.10
N PRO A 46 0.89 5.71 1.09
CA PRO A 46 -0.50 5.34 1.29
C PRO A 46 -1.45 6.18 0.44
N SER A 47 -2.68 5.71 0.30
CA SER A 47 -3.74 6.47 -0.35
C SER A 47 -3.88 7.86 0.29
N ARG A 48 -4.21 8.85 -0.52
CA ARG A 48 -4.47 10.24 -0.04
C ARG A 48 -5.69 10.33 0.88
N LEU A 49 -6.46 9.24 1.00
CA LEU A 49 -7.59 9.18 1.94
C LEU A 49 -7.15 9.09 3.40
N VAL A 50 -5.86 8.82 3.65
CA VAL A 50 -5.32 8.73 5.01
C VAL A 50 -4.28 9.82 5.26
N CYS A 51 -3.97 10.07 6.55
CA CYS A 51 -3.10 11.18 6.94
C CYS A 51 -1.61 10.95 6.67
N PRO A 52 -1.03 9.76 6.90
CA PRO A 52 0.40 9.56 6.64
C PRO A 52 0.75 9.72 5.17
N LYS A 53 1.90 10.32 4.92
CA LYS A 53 2.41 10.55 3.56
C LYS A 53 3.29 9.40 3.09
N LYS A 54 3.89 8.67 4.01
CA LYS A 54 4.80 7.59 3.70
C LYS A 54 4.86 6.60 4.86
N VAL A 55 5.07 5.33 4.54
CA VAL A 55 5.33 4.30 5.53
C VAL A 55 6.53 3.48 5.09
N THR A 56 7.40 3.17 6.05
CA THR A 56 8.56 2.30 5.83
C THR A 56 8.43 1.10 6.76
N ILE A 57 8.46 -0.09 6.20
CA ILE A 57 8.29 -1.34 6.93
C ILE A 57 9.55 -2.19 6.73
N LEU A 58 10.13 -2.66 7.83
CA LEU A 58 11.24 -3.61 7.80
C LEU A 58 10.73 -4.96 8.30
N ILE A 59 10.99 -6.00 7.53
CA ILE A 59 10.49 -7.35 7.80
C ILE A 59 11.65 -8.34 7.70
N GLU A 60 11.77 -9.19 8.71
CA GLU A 60 12.67 -10.35 8.61
C GLU A 60 12.04 -11.34 7.63
N GLU A 61 12.70 -11.54 6.50
CA GLU A 61 12.09 -12.26 5.36
C GLU A 61 11.83 -13.73 5.64
N GLU A 62 12.72 -14.39 6.36
CA GLU A 62 12.59 -15.81 6.64
C GLU A 62 11.37 -16.12 7.51
N SER A 63 11.21 -15.40 8.59
CA SER A 63 10.12 -15.62 9.54
C SER A 63 8.88 -14.78 9.24
N LYS A 64 8.98 -13.82 8.31
CA LYS A 64 7.92 -12.84 8.02
C LYS A 64 7.54 -12.03 9.25
N THR A 65 8.52 -11.72 10.09
CA THR A 65 8.32 -10.96 11.32
C THR A 65 8.60 -9.49 11.09
N ILE A 66 7.68 -8.64 11.54
CA ILE A 66 7.81 -7.19 11.41
C ILE A 66 8.86 -6.69 12.39
N LYS A 67 9.89 -6.04 11.88
CA LYS A 67 10.98 -5.48 12.67
C LYS A 67 10.72 -4.02 13.02
N SER A 68 10.15 -3.26 12.10
CA SER A 68 9.80 -1.87 12.36
C SER A 68 8.72 -1.38 11.40
N VAL A 69 7.99 -0.36 11.84
CA VAL A 69 7.00 0.35 11.02
C VAL A 69 7.17 1.83 11.35
N ASP A 70 7.56 2.62 10.36
CA ASP A 70 7.77 4.05 10.54
C ASP A 70 6.89 4.84 9.58
N TYR A 71 6.21 5.85 10.10
CA TYR A 71 5.33 6.71 9.32
C TYR A 71 5.88 8.13 9.24
N VAL A 72 5.64 8.78 8.11
CA VAL A 72 5.87 10.22 7.95
C VAL A 72 4.49 10.89 7.89
N GLY A 73 4.22 11.78 8.83
CA GLY A 73 2.92 12.46 8.95
C GLY A 73 1.86 11.60 9.63
N GLY A 74 0.68 12.15 9.78
CA GLY A 74 -0.46 11.46 10.42
C GLY A 74 -0.54 11.65 11.92
N CYS A 75 -1.38 10.84 12.57
CA CYS A 75 -1.63 10.92 14.01
C CYS A 75 -0.47 10.31 14.78
N ASN A 76 0.41 11.16 15.27
CA ASN A 76 1.67 10.76 15.89
C ASN A 76 1.50 9.72 17.00
N GLY A 77 0.60 9.96 17.95
CA GLY A 77 0.37 9.03 19.07
C GLY A 77 -0.18 7.67 18.62
N ASN A 78 -1.19 7.68 17.77
CA ASN A 78 -1.81 6.46 17.27
C ASN A 78 -0.82 5.63 16.41
N LEU A 79 -0.02 6.29 15.58
CA LEU A 79 0.93 5.60 14.73
C LEU A 79 2.08 4.99 15.53
N LYS A 80 2.51 5.65 16.61
CA LYS A 80 3.49 5.08 17.53
C LYS A 80 2.94 3.87 18.26
N ALA A 81 1.67 3.90 18.65
CA ALA A 81 1.01 2.76 19.29
C ALA A 81 0.91 1.57 18.33
N ILE A 82 0.54 1.80 17.09
CA ILE A 82 0.49 0.75 16.06
C ILE A 82 1.86 0.12 15.87
N ARG A 83 2.89 0.94 15.77
CA ARG A 83 4.27 0.46 15.67
C ARG A 83 4.64 -0.43 16.85
N ALA A 84 4.34 0.03 18.05
CA ALA A 84 4.68 -0.73 19.26
C ALA A 84 3.98 -2.09 19.32
N LEU A 85 2.73 -2.15 18.85
CA LEU A 85 1.95 -3.39 18.85
C LEU A 85 2.38 -4.36 17.74
N LEU A 86 2.85 -3.85 16.61
CA LEU A 86 3.18 -4.68 15.43
C LEU A 86 4.60 -5.23 15.44
N VAL A 87 5.54 -4.54 16.08
CA VAL A 87 6.93 -5.01 16.14
C VAL A 87 6.96 -6.37 16.84
N GLY A 88 7.55 -7.36 16.18
CA GLY A 88 7.59 -8.73 16.67
C GLY A 88 6.43 -9.61 16.20
N GLN A 89 5.41 -9.02 15.58
CA GLN A 89 4.29 -9.77 15.02
C GLN A 89 4.57 -10.18 13.57
N THR A 90 3.85 -11.18 13.09
CA THR A 90 4.02 -11.63 11.70
C THR A 90 3.25 -10.74 10.73
N VAL A 91 3.66 -10.78 9.46
CA VAL A 91 2.93 -10.12 8.38
C VAL A 91 1.48 -10.61 8.33
N ASP A 92 1.26 -11.93 8.43
CA ASP A 92 -0.10 -12.50 8.40
C ASP A 92 -0.96 -11.99 9.53
N TYR A 93 -0.40 -11.87 10.73
CA TYR A 93 -1.11 -11.29 11.88
C TYR A 93 -1.55 -9.85 11.60
N ALA A 94 -0.63 -9.02 11.08
CA ALA A 94 -0.94 -7.64 10.76
C ALA A 94 -2.04 -7.53 9.70
N ILE A 95 -1.95 -8.34 8.65
CA ILE A 95 -2.97 -8.35 7.59
C ILE A 95 -4.33 -8.75 8.16
N GLU A 96 -4.37 -9.80 8.95
CA GLU A 96 -5.62 -10.29 9.55
C GLU A 96 -6.27 -9.25 10.46
N LYS A 97 -5.49 -8.64 11.33
CA LYS A 97 -6.01 -7.73 12.35
C LYS A 97 -6.35 -6.34 11.84
N LEU A 98 -5.63 -5.86 10.83
CA LEU A 98 -5.75 -4.48 10.38
C LEU A 98 -6.59 -4.30 9.12
N SER A 99 -6.84 -5.38 8.37
CA SER A 99 -7.65 -5.29 7.13
C SER A 99 -9.07 -4.88 7.43
N GLY A 100 -9.57 -3.93 6.63
CA GLY A 100 -10.97 -3.52 6.69
C GLY A 100 -11.28 -2.50 7.77
N ILE A 101 -10.30 -2.04 8.52
CA ILE A 101 -10.53 -1.00 9.53
C ILE A 101 -10.73 0.33 8.81
N GLU A 102 -11.90 0.93 9.02
CA GLU A 102 -12.24 2.21 8.41
C GLU A 102 -12.08 3.35 9.41
N CYS A 103 -11.72 4.51 8.93
CA CYS A 103 -11.58 5.72 9.76
C CYS A 103 -12.73 6.67 9.44
N GLY A 104 -13.73 6.74 10.34
CA GLY A 104 -14.91 7.55 10.13
C GLY A 104 -15.68 7.09 8.89
N LYS A 105 -15.94 8.02 7.96
CA LYS A 105 -16.66 7.73 6.71
C LYS A 105 -15.72 7.30 5.57
N ARG A 106 -14.42 7.23 5.83
CA ARG A 106 -13.47 6.83 4.80
C ARG A 106 -13.47 5.31 4.64
N PRO A 107 -13.34 4.79 3.40
CA PRO A 107 -13.33 3.33 3.16
C PRO A 107 -12.03 2.64 3.57
N THR A 108 -11.11 3.35 4.19
CA THR A 108 -9.82 2.85 4.62
C THR A 108 -9.32 3.64 5.83
N SER A 109 -8.19 3.23 6.37
CA SER A 109 -7.51 3.90 7.48
C SER A 109 -6.00 3.69 7.34
N CYS A 110 -5.22 4.35 8.20
CA CYS A 110 -3.76 4.16 8.23
C CYS A 110 -3.40 2.69 8.41
N THR A 111 -4.12 1.99 9.27
CA THR A 111 -3.89 0.57 9.55
C THR A 111 -4.36 -0.33 8.41
N ASP A 112 -5.51 -0.03 7.83
CA ASP A 112 -6.00 -0.78 6.67
C ASP A 112 -5.05 -0.61 5.47
N GLN A 113 -4.51 0.60 5.28
CA GLN A 113 -3.51 0.85 4.24
C GLN A 113 -2.26 -0.01 4.44
N LEU A 114 -1.79 -0.13 5.67
CA LEU A 114 -0.65 -1.00 6.00
C LEU A 114 -0.95 -2.45 5.60
N ALA A 115 -2.15 -2.94 5.94
CA ALA A 115 -2.56 -4.30 5.57
C ALA A 115 -2.63 -4.49 4.06
N ARG A 116 -3.15 -3.51 3.32
CA ARG A 116 -3.23 -3.57 1.85
C ARG A 116 -1.85 -3.59 1.21
N ILE A 117 -0.92 -2.79 1.72
CA ILE A 117 0.46 -2.75 1.26
C ILE A 117 1.12 -4.12 1.49
N LEU A 118 0.96 -4.68 2.68
CA LEU A 118 1.51 -5.99 3.01
C LEU A 118 0.92 -7.11 2.14
N LYS A 119 -0.38 -7.08 1.87
CA LYS A 119 -1.03 -8.04 0.96
C LYS A 119 -0.47 -7.96 -0.45
N LYS A 120 -0.15 -6.76 -0.91
CA LYS A 120 0.41 -6.56 -2.24
C LYS A 120 1.80 -7.17 -2.36
N VAL A 121 2.62 -7.04 -1.31
CA VAL A 121 3.98 -7.59 -1.27
C VAL A 121 3.97 -9.09 -1.00
N TYR A 122 3.04 -9.56 -0.17
CA TYR A 122 2.92 -10.96 0.22
C TYR A 122 1.53 -11.50 -0.15
N PRO A 123 1.26 -11.67 -1.44
CA PRO A 123 -0.06 -12.19 -1.84
C PRO A 123 -0.22 -13.63 -1.38
N LYS A 124 -1.41 -13.98 -0.89
CA LYS A 124 -1.76 -15.35 -0.55
C LYS A 124 -2.09 -16.12 -1.82
N GLU A 125 -1.58 -17.32 -1.90
CA GLU A 125 -1.86 -18.23 -3.01
C GLU A 125 -3.26 -18.84 -2.88
#